data_f58daccf54bacc282f51c9a864ce38f1
#
_entry.id   f58daccf54bacc282f51c9a864ce38f1
#
_cell.length_a   1.000
_cell.length_b   1.000
_cell.length_c   1.000
_cell.angle_alpha   90.00
_cell.angle_beta   90.00
_cell.angle_gamma   90.00
#
_symmetry.space_group_name_H-M   'P 1'
#
loop_
_entity.id
_entity.type
_entity.pdbx_description
1 polymer ?
#
loop_
_entity_poly.entity_id
_entity_poly.type
_entity_poly.pdbx_seq_one_letter_code
_entity_poly.pdbx_strand_id
1 'polypeptide(L)'
;MADTPHWHIGVSQCSEDIWRDWQNEEMKLEAHFRDDVRLSFATAHDDSRRQIQQIDSLVACGIDLLIVAPNQMQNISSAIDRAYDSGIPVIVFERKTDSHKFTAFVSADNYEMGRQMGEYMAVQLGGQGNIMEVMGLKGSSPALERHRGFHDAITRYPDIKVVATLHGDWTEMTAYEATKRWLNGTSVHGMSIDVVFGHNDRTAMGARRAFEEQVARNASSQGQKDILPLFCGIDGLPGEDGGICQVRDSLLTASYIYPTRGDLLLQLALEILEGKPYKKETLLTSALVTHENANVLYLESEEVVRRSQRLERMQLLASHYLKELSAQKTITVLACGVIVLLLIAIVLFYLYHRGQVNIRRERVLNNLWNMDNSPDPPTCISAPEASSAPAKQVIEGTLPSETDEPPGSKLSDASPFINLFREVVERNMSNSELSVEDLAADMNLSRVQLYRKVKAITGSSPVELLRTARLNRGYQLLLTTDKTVSEVAYAVGFSAPAYFTKCFKDKFGIVPGEVRSKVSA
;
A
#
# COMPACT_ATOMS: atom_id res chain seq x y z
N MET A 1 12.97 -0.14 20.69
CA MET A 1 11.68 -0.66 21.12
C MET A 1 10.67 0.02 20.22
N ALA A 2 9.89 -0.71 19.43
CA ALA A 2 8.76 -0.09 18.76
C ALA A 2 7.79 0.33 19.85
N ASP A 3 7.46 1.62 19.92
CA ASP A 3 6.45 2.11 20.84
C ASP A 3 5.15 1.34 20.58
N THR A 4 4.60 0.73 21.62
CA THR A 4 3.27 0.12 21.55
C THR A 4 2.28 1.25 21.22
N PRO A 5 1.33 1.05 20.29
CA PRO A 5 0.33 2.06 20.00
C PRO A 5 -0.35 2.52 21.29
N HIS A 6 -0.46 3.83 21.46
CA HIS A 6 -1.06 4.42 22.66
C HIS A 6 -2.58 4.22 22.69
N TRP A 7 -3.22 4.26 21.49
CA TRP A 7 -4.66 4.12 21.35
C TRP A 7 -5.04 2.92 20.47
N HIS A 8 -5.98 2.12 20.95
CA HIS A 8 -6.57 1.01 20.19
C HIS A 8 -8.04 1.31 19.90
N ILE A 9 -8.36 1.58 18.64
CA ILE A 9 -9.71 1.93 18.20
C ILE A 9 -10.35 0.74 17.48
N GLY A 10 -11.51 0.30 17.96
CA GLY A 10 -12.32 -0.73 17.32
C GLY A 10 -13.29 -0.10 16.32
N VAL A 11 -13.40 -0.68 15.13
CA VAL A 11 -14.34 -0.25 14.08
C VAL A 11 -15.27 -1.41 13.73
N SER A 12 -16.57 -1.25 14.02
CA SER A 12 -17.60 -2.24 13.73
C SER A 12 -18.45 -1.80 12.53
N GLN A 13 -18.19 -2.41 11.37
CA GLN A 13 -18.94 -2.20 10.13
C GLN A 13 -20.12 -3.16 10.04
N CYS A 14 -21.30 -2.66 9.61
CA CYS A 14 -22.50 -3.48 9.46
C CYS A 14 -22.47 -4.36 8.20
N SER A 15 -21.87 -3.87 7.11
CA SER A 15 -21.81 -4.52 5.80
C SER A 15 -20.41 -4.46 5.20
N GLU A 16 -20.25 -5.13 4.08
CA GLU A 16 -19.06 -5.09 3.23
C GLU A 16 -19.49 -4.62 1.85
N ASP A 17 -19.09 -3.42 1.49
CA ASP A 17 -19.41 -2.80 0.21
C ASP A 17 -18.39 -1.70 -0.14
N ILE A 18 -18.41 -1.25 -1.39
CA ILE A 18 -17.47 -0.26 -1.91
C ILE A 18 -17.47 1.05 -1.12
N TRP A 19 -18.63 1.47 -0.57
CA TRP A 19 -18.72 2.68 0.24
C TRP A 19 -17.96 2.52 1.57
N ARG A 20 -18.08 1.33 2.19
CA ARG A 20 -17.35 0.95 3.41
C ARG A 20 -15.86 0.82 3.17
N ASP A 21 -15.48 0.27 2.02
CA ASP A 21 -14.08 0.13 1.65
C ASP A 21 -13.41 1.50 1.53
N TRP A 22 -14.04 2.46 0.85
CA TRP A 22 -13.55 3.84 0.79
C TRP A 22 -13.37 4.44 2.19
N GLN A 23 -14.37 4.32 3.05
CA GLN A 23 -14.31 4.85 4.42
C GLN A 23 -13.21 4.19 5.26
N ASN A 24 -13.07 2.87 5.16
CA ASN A 24 -12.03 2.14 5.87
C ASN A 24 -10.63 2.55 5.39
N GLU A 25 -10.45 2.76 4.08
CA GLU A 25 -9.17 3.21 3.52
C GLU A 25 -8.84 4.65 3.95
N GLU A 26 -9.81 5.55 4.01
CA GLU A 26 -9.62 6.90 4.55
C GLU A 26 -9.17 6.86 6.03
N MET A 27 -9.79 6.00 6.86
CA MET A 27 -9.37 5.81 8.26
C MET A 27 -7.96 5.23 8.37
N LYS A 28 -7.63 4.23 7.54
CA LYS A 28 -6.29 3.62 7.52
C LYS A 28 -5.23 4.61 7.08
N LEU A 29 -5.54 5.41 6.06
CA LEU A 29 -4.63 6.44 5.55
C LEU A 29 -4.34 7.49 6.64
N GLU A 30 -5.36 7.97 7.33
CA GLU A 30 -5.19 8.94 8.43
C GLU A 30 -4.41 8.31 9.60
N ALA A 31 -4.70 7.04 9.95
CA ALA A 31 -3.96 6.31 10.99
C ALA A 31 -2.50 6.09 10.62
N HIS A 32 -2.18 5.97 9.34
CA HIS A 32 -0.80 5.74 8.89
C HIS A 32 0.14 6.93 9.22
N PHE A 33 -0.41 8.12 9.41
CA PHE A 33 0.34 9.30 9.86
C PHE A 33 0.60 9.33 11.38
N ARG A 34 0.10 8.33 12.11
CA ARG A 34 0.13 8.26 13.58
C ARG A 34 0.70 6.93 14.03
N ASP A 35 1.93 6.95 14.55
CA ASP A 35 2.58 5.75 15.11
C ASP A 35 1.92 5.27 16.41
N ASP A 36 1.09 6.11 17.01
CA ASP A 36 0.44 5.89 18.31
C ASP A 36 -0.98 5.30 18.20
N VAL A 37 -1.47 4.97 16.99
CA VAL A 37 -2.84 4.49 16.74
C VAL A 37 -2.85 3.10 16.13
N ARG A 38 -3.71 2.25 16.69
CA ARG A 38 -4.03 0.93 16.14
C ARG A 38 -5.52 0.85 15.81
N LEU A 39 -5.86 0.44 14.58
CA LEU A 39 -7.24 0.18 14.16
C LEU A 39 -7.51 -1.33 14.12
N SER A 40 -8.67 -1.76 14.63
CA SER A 40 -9.18 -3.12 14.51
C SER A 40 -10.57 -3.10 13.89
N PHE A 41 -10.67 -3.61 12.66
CA PHE A 41 -11.92 -3.67 11.91
C PHE A 41 -12.64 -5.00 12.11
N ALA A 42 -13.97 -4.94 12.25
CA ALA A 42 -14.85 -6.10 12.25
C ALA A 42 -16.06 -5.82 11.35
N THR A 43 -16.35 -6.73 10.43
CA THR A 43 -17.43 -6.60 9.44
C THR A 43 -18.51 -7.66 9.68
N ALA A 44 -19.74 -7.22 9.83
CA ALA A 44 -20.85 -8.08 10.22
C ALA A 44 -21.56 -8.77 9.04
N HIS A 45 -21.33 -8.31 7.79
CA HIS A 45 -21.98 -8.83 6.57
C HIS A 45 -23.51 -8.86 6.70
N ASP A 46 -24.10 -7.74 7.13
CA ASP A 46 -25.54 -7.53 7.33
C ASP A 46 -26.22 -8.45 8.37
N ASP A 47 -25.43 -9.16 9.20
CA ASP A 47 -25.93 -9.98 10.31
C ASP A 47 -25.80 -9.23 11.64
N SER A 48 -26.94 -8.83 12.19
CA SER A 48 -27.00 -8.13 13.49
C SER A 48 -26.47 -8.97 14.66
N ARG A 49 -26.67 -10.31 14.65
CA ARG A 49 -26.15 -11.18 15.72
C ARG A 49 -24.62 -11.24 15.67
N ARG A 50 -24.08 -11.35 14.47
CA ARG A 50 -22.63 -11.31 14.25
C ARG A 50 -22.04 -9.96 14.68
N GLN A 51 -22.72 -8.85 14.37
CA GLN A 51 -22.26 -7.53 14.79
C GLN A 51 -22.19 -7.40 16.32
N ILE A 52 -23.22 -7.88 17.03
CA ILE A 52 -23.23 -7.91 18.51
C ILE A 52 -22.00 -8.66 19.05
N GLN A 53 -21.75 -9.88 18.54
CA GLN A 53 -20.61 -10.70 18.98
C GLN A 53 -19.27 -10.02 18.68
N GLN A 54 -19.16 -9.34 17.55
CA GLN A 54 -17.96 -8.62 17.15
C GLN A 54 -17.72 -7.38 18.03
N ILE A 55 -18.76 -6.64 18.37
CA ILE A 55 -18.65 -5.50 19.31
C ILE A 55 -18.17 -6.02 20.68
N ASP A 56 -18.80 -7.08 21.20
CA ASP A 56 -18.40 -7.67 22.48
C ASP A 56 -16.94 -8.19 22.44
N SER A 57 -16.50 -8.74 21.30
CA SER A 57 -15.12 -9.20 21.09
C SER A 57 -14.13 -8.03 21.03
N LEU A 58 -14.46 -6.95 20.35
CA LEU A 58 -13.62 -5.73 20.29
C LEU A 58 -13.44 -5.14 21.71
N VAL A 59 -14.53 -5.06 22.48
CA VAL A 59 -14.49 -4.61 23.88
C VAL A 59 -13.59 -5.52 24.71
N ALA A 60 -13.71 -6.84 24.58
CA ALA A 60 -12.89 -7.80 25.28
C ALA A 60 -11.40 -7.76 24.89
N CYS A 61 -11.10 -7.32 23.66
CA CYS A 61 -9.73 -7.09 23.21
C CYS A 61 -9.08 -5.80 23.77
N GLY A 62 -9.80 -5.04 24.58
CA GLY A 62 -9.29 -3.83 25.25
C GLY A 62 -9.13 -2.65 24.28
N ILE A 63 -10.16 -2.34 23.50
CA ILE A 63 -10.20 -1.11 22.71
C ILE A 63 -10.43 0.10 23.63
N ASP A 64 -9.83 1.23 23.28
CA ASP A 64 -10.00 2.51 23.98
C ASP A 64 -11.22 3.30 23.50
N LEU A 65 -11.68 3.05 22.27
CA LEU A 65 -12.85 3.67 21.68
C LEU A 65 -13.47 2.75 20.63
N LEU A 66 -14.81 2.75 20.53
CA LEU A 66 -15.59 2.04 19.52
C LEU A 66 -16.18 3.01 18.50
N ILE A 67 -15.92 2.77 17.21
CA ILE A 67 -16.65 3.38 16.09
C ILE A 67 -17.60 2.32 15.53
N VAL A 68 -18.89 2.60 15.45
CA VAL A 68 -19.89 1.60 15.05
C VAL A 68 -20.89 2.16 14.05
N ALA A 69 -21.09 1.42 12.93
CA ALA A 69 -22.22 1.59 12.02
C ALA A 69 -23.28 0.53 12.37
N PRO A 70 -24.39 0.86 13.02
CA PRO A 70 -25.40 -0.12 13.39
C PRO A 70 -26.04 -0.77 12.15
N ASN A 71 -26.13 -2.10 12.08
CA ASN A 71 -26.83 -2.77 10.98
C ASN A 71 -28.32 -2.41 10.95
N GLN A 72 -28.95 -2.47 12.11
CA GLN A 72 -30.34 -2.05 12.32
C GLN A 72 -30.47 -1.28 13.62
N MET A 73 -31.43 -0.33 13.68
CA MET A 73 -31.55 0.61 14.80
C MET A 73 -31.70 -0.09 16.15
N GLN A 74 -32.62 -1.07 16.25
CA GLN A 74 -32.98 -1.72 17.51
C GLN A 74 -32.03 -2.85 17.90
N ASN A 75 -31.68 -3.68 16.94
CA ASN A 75 -30.98 -4.94 17.22
C ASN A 75 -29.60 -4.77 17.81
N ILE A 76 -28.92 -3.66 17.53
CA ILE A 76 -27.53 -3.39 17.94
C ILE A 76 -27.45 -2.53 19.21
N SER A 77 -28.54 -1.86 19.59
CA SER A 77 -28.55 -0.91 20.72
C SER A 77 -28.00 -1.50 22.00
N SER A 78 -28.35 -2.73 22.35
CA SER A 78 -27.88 -3.37 23.58
C SER A 78 -26.36 -3.61 23.61
N ALA A 79 -25.72 -3.88 22.47
CA ALA A 79 -24.26 -4.03 22.40
C ALA A 79 -23.57 -2.68 22.52
N ILE A 80 -24.12 -1.63 21.91
CA ILE A 80 -23.66 -0.25 22.07
C ILE A 80 -23.74 0.18 23.54
N ASP A 81 -24.88 -0.10 24.18
CA ASP A 81 -25.08 0.21 25.61
C ASP A 81 -24.02 -0.47 26.51
N ARG A 82 -23.74 -1.74 26.28
CA ARG A 82 -22.73 -2.47 27.04
C ARG A 82 -21.32 -1.88 26.86
N ALA A 83 -20.95 -1.55 25.62
CA ALA A 83 -19.65 -0.92 25.35
C ALA A 83 -19.52 0.42 26.09
N TYR A 84 -20.56 1.26 25.99
CA TYR A 84 -20.59 2.56 26.65
C TYR A 84 -20.58 2.44 28.18
N ASP A 85 -21.37 1.54 28.75
CA ASP A 85 -21.45 1.29 30.21
C ASP A 85 -20.13 0.72 30.76
N SER A 86 -19.32 0.09 29.92
CA SER A 86 -17.96 -0.37 30.27
C SER A 86 -16.94 0.79 30.30
N GLY A 87 -17.36 2.03 30.06
CA GLY A 87 -16.51 3.22 30.03
C GLY A 87 -15.79 3.46 28.70
N ILE A 88 -16.13 2.72 27.65
CA ILE A 88 -15.56 2.90 26.31
C ILE A 88 -16.37 3.98 25.58
N PRO A 89 -15.74 5.09 25.13
CA PRO A 89 -16.39 6.06 24.28
C PRO A 89 -16.89 5.40 22.99
N VAL A 90 -18.10 5.75 22.54
CA VAL A 90 -18.72 5.18 21.33
C VAL A 90 -19.05 6.30 20.34
N ILE A 91 -18.52 6.20 19.14
CA ILE A 91 -18.93 7.01 17.99
C ILE A 91 -19.89 6.16 17.14
N VAL A 92 -21.14 6.60 17.03
CA VAL A 92 -22.11 6.03 16.10
C VAL A 92 -22.00 6.82 14.79
N PHE A 93 -21.94 6.13 13.66
CA PHE A 93 -21.84 6.82 12.38
C PHE A 93 -22.77 6.24 11.31
N GLU A 94 -23.08 7.06 10.32
CA GLU A 94 -23.95 6.79 9.17
C GLU A 94 -25.35 6.38 9.56
N ARG A 95 -25.52 5.28 10.31
CA ARG A 95 -26.84 4.75 10.72
C ARG A 95 -27.11 5.08 12.18
N LYS A 96 -28.34 5.47 12.47
CA LYS A 96 -28.83 5.73 13.84
C LYS A 96 -29.06 4.43 14.60
N THR A 97 -29.03 4.52 15.91
CA THR A 97 -29.42 3.47 16.85
C THR A 97 -30.53 3.99 17.75
N ASP A 98 -31.34 3.11 18.32
CA ASP A 98 -32.31 3.45 19.36
C ASP A 98 -31.64 3.67 20.73
N SER A 99 -30.36 3.38 20.86
CA SER A 99 -29.58 3.73 22.04
C SER A 99 -29.34 5.23 22.12
N HIS A 100 -29.38 5.76 23.34
CA HIS A 100 -28.95 7.13 23.67
C HIS A 100 -27.54 7.15 24.31
N LYS A 101 -26.92 5.97 24.48
CA LYS A 101 -25.61 5.77 25.10
C LYS A 101 -24.51 5.78 24.04
N PHE A 102 -24.16 6.93 23.57
CA PHE A 102 -23.02 7.16 22.70
C PHE A 102 -22.36 8.51 22.96
N THR A 103 -21.10 8.62 22.65
CA THR A 103 -20.28 9.81 22.86
C THR A 103 -20.49 10.83 21.76
N ALA A 104 -20.48 10.38 20.51
CA ALA A 104 -20.71 11.23 19.35
C ALA A 104 -21.46 10.49 18.22
N PHE A 105 -22.11 11.27 17.35
CA PHE A 105 -22.80 10.81 16.17
C PHE A 105 -22.34 11.58 14.93
N VAL A 106 -22.00 10.87 13.88
CA VAL A 106 -21.59 11.45 12.59
C VAL A 106 -22.44 10.83 11.47
N SER A 107 -23.14 11.64 10.71
CA SER A 107 -23.97 11.15 9.58
C SER A 107 -24.20 12.28 8.58
N ALA A 108 -24.71 11.96 7.41
CA ALA A 108 -25.34 12.93 6.53
C ALA A 108 -26.87 12.96 6.76
N ASP A 109 -27.54 13.98 6.27
CA ASP A 109 -29.00 14.13 6.40
C ASP A 109 -29.73 13.27 5.36
N ASN A 110 -30.03 12.02 5.72
CA ASN A 110 -30.72 11.08 4.85
C ASN A 110 -32.14 11.52 4.49
N TYR A 111 -32.83 12.22 5.42
CA TYR A 111 -34.15 12.76 5.13
C TYR A 111 -34.08 13.84 4.05
N GLU A 112 -33.14 14.77 4.18
CA GLU A 112 -32.94 15.85 3.23
C GLU A 112 -32.49 15.30 1.85
N MET A 113 -31.65 14.27 1.81
CA MET A 113 -31.28 13.60 0.56
C MET A 113 -32.51 13.03 -0.15
N GLY A 114 -33.33 12.27 0.56
CA GLY A 114 -34.58 11.75 0.01
C GLY A 114 -35.50 12.85 -0.48
N ARG A 115 -35.66 13.93 0.30
CA ARG A 115 -36.48 15.09 -0.04
C ARG A 115 -35.98 15.78 -1.31
N GLN A 116 -34.69 16.07 -1.42
CA GLN A 116 -34.12 16.73 -2.61
C GLN A 116 -34.18 15.83 -3.84
N MET A 117 -33.96 14.53 -3.70
CA MET A 117 -34.13 13.58 -4.81
C MET A 117 -35.60 13.52 -5.27
N GLY A 118 -36.55 13.56 -4.35
CA GLY A 118 -37.98 13.63 -4.68
C GLY A 118 -38.33 14.91 -5.44
N GLU A 119 -37.87 16.06 -4.99
CA GLU A 119 -38.05 17.33 -5.71
C GLU A 119 -37.37 17.33 -7.08
N TYR A 120 -36.14 16.81 -7.18
CA TYR A 120 -35.45 16.70 -8.46
C TYR A 120 -36.24 15.84 -9.47
N MET A 121 -36.67 14.65 -9.04
CA MET A 121 -37.46 13.75 -9.90
C MET A 121 -38.79 14.38 -10.30
N ALA A 122 -39.46 15.10 -9.39
CA ALA A 122 -40.69 15.80 -9.72
C ALA A 122 -40.50 16.89 -10.79
N VAL A 123 -39.38 17.60 -10.74
CA VAL A 123 -39.00 18.58 -11.77
C VAL A 123 -38.71 17.88 -13.10
N GLN A 124 -37.98 16.78 -13.11
CA GLN A 124 -37.68 16.00 -14.32
C GLN A 124 -38.96 15.46 -14.99
N LEU A 125 -39.96 15.10 -14.19
CA LEU A 125 -41.26 14.61 -14.63
C LEU A 125 -42.23 15.74 -15.05
N GLY A 126 -41.85 17.01 -14.87
CA GLY A 126 -42.79 18.13 -15.08
C GLY A 126 -44.01 18.08 -14.16
N GLY A 127 -43.90 17.46 -13.01
CA GLY A 127 -44.94 17.37 -11.98
C GLY A 127 -45.96 16.23 -12.17
N GLN A 128 -45.81 15.35 -13.14
CA GLN A 128 -46.73 14.22 -13.40
C GLN A 128 -45.98 12.96 -13.85
N GLY A 129 -46.38 11.79 -13.42
CA GLY A 129 -45.78 10.51 -13.83
C GLY A 129 -45.77 9.45 -12.73
N ASN A 130 -45.16 8.31 -13.06
CA ASN A 130 -45.10 7.14 -12.18
C ASN A 130 -43.66 6.89 -11.72
N ILE A 131 -43.51 6.77 -10.41
CA ILE A 131 -42.20 6.47 -9.78
C ILE A 131 -42.24 5.08 -9.18
N MET A 132 -41.17 4.32 -9.39
CA MET A 132 -40.85 3.12 -8.63
C MET A 132 -39.78 3.46 -7.61
N GLU A 133 -39.99 3.12 -6.37
CA GLU A 133 -39.01 3.25 -5.29
C GLU A 133 -38.41 1.89 -4.97
N VAL A 134 -37.05 1.81 -4.88
CA VAL A 134 -36.31 0.62 -4.45
C VAL A 134 -35.56 0.97 -3.18
N MET A 135 -36.10 0.58 -2.06
CA MET A 135 -35.58 0.90 -0.72
C MET A 135 -34.34 0.07 -0.39
N GLY A 136 -33.53 0.61 0.53
CA GLY A 136 -32.44 -0.14 1.16
C GLY A 136 -32.92 -1.15 2.20
N LEU A 137 -31.97 -1.60 3.06
CA LEU A 137 -32.22 -2.62 4.09
C LEU A 137 -33.34 -2.20 5.04
N LYS A 138 -34.31 -3.08 5.19
CA LYS A 138 -35.44 -2.86 6.11
C LYS A 138 -34.97 -2.67 7.56
N GLY A 139 -35.44 -1.61 8.22
CA GLY A 139 -35.09 -1.29 9.61
C GLY A 139 -33.79 -0.53 9.77
N SER A 140 -33.10 -0.17 8.70
CA SER A 140 -31.99 0.78 8.75
C SER A 140 -32.48 2.24 8.69
N SER A 141 -31.88 3.13 9.46
CA SER A 141 -32.28 4.54 9.50
C SER A 141 -32.17 5.25 8.16
N PRO A 142 -31.11 5.06 7.33
CA PRO A 142 -31.03 5.70 6.02
C PRO A 142 -32.20 5.32 5.10
N ALA A 143 -32.60 4.04 5.06
CA ALA A 143 -33.72 3.62 4.23
C ALA A 143 -35.04 4.27 4.67
N LEU A 144 -35.30 4.35 5.98
CA LEU A 144 -36.51 4.97 6.53
C LEU A 144 -36.52 6.48 6.31
N GLU A 145 -35.41 7.16 6.50
CA GLU A 145 -35.31 8.61 6.38
C GLU A 145 -35.35 9.05 4.91
N ARG A 146 -34.66 8.36 3.99
CA ARG A 146 -34.73 8.62 2.55
C ARG A 146 -36.15 8.42 2.03
N HIS A 147 -36.81 7.33 2.43
CA HIS A 147 -38.22 7.06 2.10
C HIS A 147 -39.12 8.21 2.57
N ARG A 148 -39.04 8.62 3.86
CA ARG A 148 -39.87 9.68 4.40
C ARG A 148 -39.64 11.00 3.68
N GLY A 149 -38.37 11.41 3.50
CA GLY A 149 -38.03 12.65 2.80
C GLY A 149 -38.52 12.66 1.36
N PHE A 150 -38.36 11.55 0.62
CA PHE A 150 -38.86 11.37 -0.72
C PHE A 150 -40.39 11.52 -0.78
N HIS A 151 -41.11 10.80 0.06
CA HIS A 151 -42.58 10.86 0.07
C HIS A 151 -43.10 12.25 0.48
N ASP A 152 -42.47 12.91 1.45
CA ASP A 152 -42.86 14.29 1.84
C ASP A 152 -42.67 15.29 0.68
N ALA A 153 -41.64 15.10 -0.14
CA ALA A 153 -41.44 15.90 -1.36
C ALA A 153 -42.52 15.61 -2.41
N ILE A 154 -42.76 14.34 -2.71
CA ILE A 154 -43.70 13.91 -3.77
C ILE A 154 -45.14 14.26 -3.43
N THR A 155 -45.53 14.28 -2.15
CA THR A 155 -46.87 14.69 -1.71
C THR A 155 -47.29 16.08 -2.23
N ARG A 156 -46.33 16.93 -2.59
CA ARG A 156 -46.59 18.27 -3.18
C ARG A 156 -47.00 18.23 -4.65
N TYR A 157 -46.88 17.06 -5.30
CA TYR A 157 -47.15 16.86 -6.73
C TYR A 157 -48.24 15.78 -6.89
N PRO A 158 -49.52 16.14 -6.87
CA PRO A 158 -50.63 15.18 -6.81
C PRO A 158 -50.76 14.27 -8.04
N ASP A 159 -50.18 14.69 -9.19
CA ASP A 159 -50.19 13.94 -10.43
C ASP A 159 -48.96 12.99 -10.56
N ILE A 160 -48.07 12.98 -9.58
CA ILE A 160 -46.99 12.00 -9.46
C ILE A 160 -47.46 10.85 -8.55
N LYS A 161 -47.33 9.60 -9.03
CA LYS A 161 -47.74 8.41 -8.29
C LYS A 161 -46.53 7.52 -8.01
N VAL A 162 -46.36 7.15 -6.74
CA VAL A 162 -45.46 6.06 -6.38
C VAL A 162 -46.20 4.75 -6.56
N VAL A 163 -45.97 4.08 -7.69
CA VAL A 163 -46.74 2.90 -8.10
C VAL A 163 -46.18 1.58 -7.58
N ALA A 164 -44.92 1.60 -7.15
CA ALA A 164 -44.27 0.46 -6.51
C ALA A 164 -43.21 0.95 -5.49
N THR A 165 -43.21 0.30 -4.33
CA THR A 165 -42.14 0.42 -3.33
C THR A 165 -41.59 -0.97 -3.07
N LEU A 166 -40.38 -1.22 -3.56
CA LEU A 166 -39.68 -2.49 -3.44
C LEU A 166 -38.68 -2.42 -2.29
N HIS A 167 -38.38 -3.55 -1.67
CA HIS A 167 -37.39 -3.64 -0.61
C HIS A 167 -36.16 -4.40 -1.09
N GLY A 168 -34.99 -3.80 -0.88
CA GLY A 168 -33.68 -4.37 -1.10
C GLY A 168 -32.90 -4.51 0.21
N ASP A 169 -31.60 -4.70 0.06
CA ASP A 169 -30.62 -4.80 1.14
C ASP A 169 -29.34 -3.98 0.84
N TRP A 170 -29.45 -2.95 0.02
CA TRP A 170 -28.37 -2.10 -0.50
C TRP A 170 -27.57 -2.70 -1.66
N THR A 171 -27.80 -3.99 -2.01
CA THR A 171 -27.06 -4.64 -3.10
C THR A 171 -27.76 -4.48 -4.44
N GLU A 172 -26.97 -4.44 -5.51
CA GLU A 172 -27.46 -4.42 -6.89
C GLU A 172 -28.29 -5.69 -7.20
N MET A 173 -27.83 -6.84 -6.73
CA MET A 173 -28.46 -8.13 -7.03
C MET A 173 -29.88 -8.21 -6.43
N THR A 174 -30.05 -7.83 -5.18
CA THR A 174 -31.38 -7.88 -4.53
C THR A 174 -32.33 -6.90 -5.19
N ALA A 175 -31.87 -5.70 -5.55
CA ALA A 175 -32.67 -4.72 -6.29
C ALA A 175 -33.07 -5.24 -7.68
N TYR A 176 -32.11 -5.86 -8.41
CA TYR A 176 -32.39 -6.50 -9.68
C TYR A 176 -33.46 -7.58 -9.57
N GLU A 177 -33.31 -8.49 -8.62
CA GLU A 177 -34.26 -9.59 -8.42
C GLU A 177 -35.67 -9.09 -7.97
N ALA A 178 -35.70 -8.06 -7.12
CA ALA A 178 -36.96 -7.45 -6.69
C ALA A 178 -37.67 -6.78 -7.87
N THR A 179 -36.93 -5.98 -8.64
CA THR A 179 -37.47 -5.30 -9.83
C THR A 179 -37.90 -6.28 -10.90
N LYS A 180 -37.10 -7.30 -11.19
CA LYS A 180 -37.45 -8.37 -12.15
C LYS A 180 -38.70 -9.13 -11.78
N ARG A 181 -38.89 -9.46 -10.50
CA ARG A 181 -40.13 -10.09 -10.01
C ARG A 181 -41.31 -9.17 -10.21
N TRP A 182 -41.17 -7.88 -9.92
CA TRP A 182 -42.23 -6.91 -10.11
C TRP A 182 -42.61 -6.78 -11.60
N LEU A 183 -41.62 -6.63 -12.50
CA LEU A 183 -41.83 -6.53 -13.96
C LEU A 183 -42.51 -7.76 -14.56
N ASN A 184 -42.30 -8.95 -14.02
CA ASN A 184 -42.92 -10.18 -14.46
C ASN A 184 -44.32 -10.42 -13.81
N GLY A 185 -44.77 -9.54 -12.92
CA GLY A 185 -46.07 -9.65 -12.24
C GLY A 185 -47.24 -9.33 -13.16
N THR A 186 -48.33 -10.09 -13.05
CA THR A 186 -49.54 -9.91 -13.89
C THR A 186 -50.27 -8.59 -13.67
N SER A 187 -50.07 -7.95 -12.52
CA SER A 187 -50.68 -6.65 -12.15
C SER A 187 -50.07 -5.44 -12.82
N VAL A 188 -48.96 -5.63 -13.57
CA VAL A 188 -48.12 -4.55 -14.12
C VAL A 188 -48.39 -4.28 -15.61
N HIS A 189 -49.22 -5.11 -16.24
CA HIS A 189 -49.52 -4.98 -17.68
C HIS A 189 -50.22 -3.66 -17.99
N GLY A 190 -49.47 -2.76 -18.71
CA GLY A 190 -49.96 -1.43 -19.10
C GLY A 190 -49.56 -0.27 -18.18
N MET A 191 -48.81 -0.53 -17.10
CA MET A 191 -48.31 0.53 -16.23
C MET A 191 -46.89 0.95 -16.67
N SER A 192 -46.71 2.21 -17.11
CA SER A 192 -45.40 2.75 -17.38
C SER A 192 -44.73 3.23 -16.09
N ILE A 193 -43.43 3.00 -15.97
CA ILE A 193 -42.58 3.64 -14.98
C ILE A 193 -41.77 4.72 -15.68
N ASP A 194 -41.82 5.94 -15.19
CA ASP A 194 -41.13 7.07 -15.76
C ASP A 194 -39.80 7.32 -15.07
N VAL A 195 -39.74 7.07 -13.74
CA VAL A 195 -38.53 7.19 -12.92
C VAL A 195 -38.41 6.04 -11.94
N VAL A 196 -37.20 5.55 -11.72
CA VAL A 196 -36.83 4.62 -10.64
C VAL A 196 -35.94 5.37 -9.65
N PHE A 197 -36.36 5.40 -8.39
CA PHE A 197 -35.55 5.89 -7.27
C PHE A 197 -34.97 4.71 -6.49
N GLY A 198 -33.67 4.47 -6.66
CA GLY A 198 -32.90 3.57 -5.79
C GLY A 198 -32.39 4.31 -4.56
N HIS A 199 -32.54 3.71 -3.38
CA HIS A 199 -32.05 4.32 -2.15
C HIS A 199 -30.52 4.43 -2.11
N ASN A 200 -29.81 3.70 -2.99
CA ASN A 200 -28.42 3.99 -3.33
C ASN A 200 -28.19 3.72 -4.84
N ASP A 201 -27.00 4.10 -5.34
CA ASP A 201 -26.66 3.94 -6.75
C ASP A 201 -26.69 2.48 -7.19
N ARG A 202 -26.25 1.55 -6.35
CA ARG A 202 -26.28 0.11 -6.64
C ARG A 202 -27.71 -0.44 -6.78
N THR A 203 -28.63 0.00 -5.94
CA THR A 203 -30.04 -0.41 -6.07
C THR A 203 -30.69 0.18 -7.32
N ALA A 204 -30.33 1.42 -7.69
CA ALA A 204 -30.77 2.04 -8.94
C ALA A 204 -30.22 1.29 -10.16
N MET A 205 -28.95 0.88 -10.14
CA MET A 205 -28.32 0.11 -11.21
C MET A 205 -28.88 -1.31 -11.33
N GLY A 206 -29.17 -1.95 -10.20
CA GLY A 206 -29.85 -3.26 -10.19
C GLY A 206 -31.24 -3.20 -10.83
N ALA A 207 -32.01 -2.19 -10.49
CA ALA A 207 -33.31 -1.94 -11.12
C ALA A 207 -33.15 -1.66 -12.61
N ARG A 208 -32.20 -0.80 -13.01
CA ARG A 208 -31.89 -0.50 -14.41
C ARG A 208 -31.61 -1.76 -15.21
N ARG A 209 -30.77 -2.63 -14.72
CA ARG A 209 -30.46 -3.92 -15.36
C ARG A 209 -31.70 -4.77 -15.60
N ALA A 210 -32.63 -4.80 -14.64
CA ALA A 210 -33.88 -5.53 -14.81
C ALA A 210 -34.77 -4.94 -15.92
N PHE A 211 -34.85 -3.61 -16.01
CA PHE A 211 -35.58 -2.92 -17.08
C PHE A 211 -34.90 -3.13 -18.46
N GLU A 212 -33.57 -3.07 -18.55
CA GLU A 212 -32.84 -3.33 -19.79
C GLU A 212 -33.12 -4.75 -20.32
N GLU A 213 -33.13 -5.76 -19.44
CA GLU A 213 -33.49 -7.11 -19.84
C GLU A 213 -34.95 -7.22 -20.30
N GLN A 214 -35.85 -6.47 -19.69
CA GLN A 214 -37.26 -6.45 -20.10
C GLN A 214 -37.42 -5.81 -21.49
N VAL A 215 -36.80 -4.66 -21.72
CA VAL A 215 -36.82 -3.96 -23.01
C VAL A 215 -36.22 -4.84 -24.11
N ALA A 216 -35.10 -5.52 -23.85
CA ALA A 216 -34.48 -6.45 -24.80
C ALA A 216 -35.40 -7.64 -25.15
N ARG A 217 -36.14 -8.18 -24.16
CA ARG A 217 -37.14 -9.25 -24.38
C ARG A 217 -38.32 -8.77 -25.24
N ASN A 218 -38.86 -7.58 -24.92
CA ASN A 218 -40.00 -7.01 -25.65
C ASN A 218 -39.63 -6.66 -27.10
N ALA A 219 -38.44 -6.09 -27.32
CA ALA A 219 -37.92 -5.80 -28.66
C ALA A 219 -37.81 -7.07 -29.53
N SER A 220 -37.39 -8.19 -28.90
CA SER A 220 -37.24 -9.49 -29.60
C SER A 220 -38.56 -10.16 -29.91
N SER A 221 -39.59 -9.96 -29.07
CA SER A 221 -40.88 -10.67 -29.16
C SER A 221 -41.98 -9.87 -29.86
N GLN A 222 -41.99 -8.55 -29.77
CA GLN A 222 -43.11 -7.69 -30.23
C GLN A 222 -42.71 -6.58 -31.21
N GLY A 223 -41.38 -6.40 -31.46
CA GLY A 223 -40.90 -5.31 -32.33
C GLY A 223 -41.12 -3.90 -31.74
N GLN A 224 -41.54 -3.81 -30.49
CA GLN A 224 -41.85 -2.57 -29.79
C GLN A 224 -40.57 -2.03 -29.15
N LYS A 225 -40.26 -0.75 -29.39
CA LYS A 225 -39.12 -0.06 -28.78
C LYS A 225 -39.62 0.61 -27.48
N ASP A 226 -39.53 -0.14 -26.38
CA ASP A 226 -39.81 0.43 -25.06
C ASP A 226 -38.70 1.43 -24.69
N ILE A 227 -39.08 2.49 -23.99
CA ILE A 227 -38.14 3.53 -23.49
C ILE A 227 -37.81 3.16 -22.03
N LEU A 228 -36.53 3.19 -21.70
CA LEU A 228 -36.09 3.00 -20.30
C LEU A 228 -36.55 4.18 -19.44
N PRO A 229 -36.98 3.94 -18.20
CA PRO A 229 -37.22 5.01 -17.23
C PRO A 229 -35.94 5.75 -16.88
N LEU A 230 -36.07 6.90 -16.27
CA LEU A 230 -34.94 7.60 -15.62
C LEU A 230 -34.55 6.84 -14.34
N PHE A 231 -33.26 6.83 -14.00
CA PHE A 231 -32.76 6.18 -12.80
C PHE A 231 -32.02 7.17 -11.92
N CYS A 232 -32.42 7.24 -10.65
CA CYS A 232 -31.81 8.11 -9.65
C CYS A 232 -31.34 7.29 -8.45
N GLY A 233 -30.17 7.62 -7.92
CA GLY A 233 -29.54 6.93 -6.80
C GLY A 233 -29.05 7.88 -5.70
N ILE A 234 -28.40 7.33 -4.72
CA ILE A 234 -27.66 8.03 -3.65
C ILE A 234 -26.40 7.23 -3.41
N ASP A 235 -25.34 7.81 -3.07
CA ASP A 235 -23.98 7.52 -2.62
C ASP A 235 -23.01 8.43 -3.36
N GLY A 236 -23.17 8.59 -4.69
CA GLY A 236 -22.34 9.50 -5.48
C GLY A 236 -20.84 9.25 -5.28
N LEU A 237 -20.43 7.97 -5.22
CA LEU A 237 -19.03 7.62 -5.01
C LEU A 237 -18.16 8.04 -6.19
N PRO A 238 -16.87 8.37 -5.92
CA PRO A 238 -15.88 8.56 -6.97
C PRO A 238 -15.48 7.23 -7.64
N GLY A 239 -14.69 7.33 -8.71
CA GLY A 239 -14.14 6.18 -9.42
C GLY A 239 -15.01 5.72 -10.60
N GLU A 240 -14.46 4.77 -11.39
CA GLU A 240 -15.09 4.32 -12.65
C GLU A 240 -16.45 3.66 -12.46
N ASP A 241 -16.62 2.91 -11.36
CA ASP A 241 -17.89 2.25 -11.01
C ASP A 241 -18.74 3.08 -10.04
N GLY A 242 -18.31 4.30 -9.70
CA GLY A 242 -19.00 5.16 -8.75
C GLY A 242 -20.17 5.91 -9.35
N GLY A 243 -21.10 6.36 -8.49
CA GLY A 243 -22.31 7.06 -8.90
C GLY A 243 -22.04 8.34 -9.69
N ILE A 244 -20.96 9.07 -9.39
CA ILE A 244 -20.57 10.26 -10.18
C ILE A 244 -20.29 9.88 -11.62
N CYS A 245 -19.53 8.81 -11.87
CA CYS A 245 -19.24 8.30 -13.19
C CYS A 245 -20.50 7.78 -13.90
N GLN A 246 -21.37 7.07 -13.17
CA GLN A 246 -22.64 6.56 -13.71
C GLN A 246 -23.57 7.70 -14.15
N VAL A 247 -23.58 8.83 -13.46
CA VAL A 247 -24.33 10.04 -13.89
C VAL A 247 -23.67 10.69 -15.09
N ARG A 248 -22.36 10.85 -15.11
CA ARG A 248 -21.59 11.37 -16.25
C ARG A 248 -21.89 10.57 -17.53
N ASP A 249 -21.89 9.26 -17.41
CA ASP A 249 -22.07 8.33 -18.53
C ASP A 249 -23.55 8.05 -18.85
N SER A 250 -24.47 8.82 -18.23
CA SER A 250 -25.93 8.70 -18.43
C SER A 250 -26.50 7.33 -18.10
N LEU A 251 -25.85 6.57 -17.23
CA LEU A 251 -26.40 5.36 -16.64
C LEU A 251 -27.38 5.69 -15.52
N LEU A 252 -27.08 6.70 -14.73
CA LEU A 252 -27.99 7.35 -13.80
C LEU A 252 -28.33 8.77 -14.29
N THR A 253 -29.54 9.21 -14.03
CA THR A 253 -29.99 10.59 -14.30
C THR A 253 -29.45 11.55 -13.25
N ALA A 254 -29.42 11.10 -11.99
CA ALA A 254 -28.86 11.82 -10.87
C ALA A 254 -28.42 10.86 -9.76
N SER A 255 -27.49 11.31 -8.96
CA SER A 255 -27.11 10.72 -7.68
C SER A 255 -26.99 11.80 -6.60
N TYR A 256 -26.79 11.42 -5.36
CA TYR A 256 -26.56 12.33 -4.26
C TYR A 256 -25.31 11.89 -3.49
N ILE A 257 -24.33 12.75 -3.34
CA ILE A 257 -23.08 12.38 -2.64
C ILE A 257 -23.40 12.05 -1.18
N TYR A 258 -23.04 10.85 -0.75
CA TYR A 258 -22.97 10.47 0.65
C TYR A 258 -21.49 10.38 1.06
N PRO A 259 -20.95 11.36 1.78
CA PRO A 259 -19.53 11.40 2.09
C PRO A 259 -19.11 10.26 3.02
N THR A 260 -18.00 9.60 2.71
CA THR A 260 -17.44 8.51 3.52
C THR A 260 -16.75 8.99 4.78
N ARG A 261 -15.91 10.02 4.68
CA ARG A 261 -15.24 10.75 5.76
C ARG A 261 -14.67 9.88 6.89
N GLY A 262 -13.98 8.80 6.54
CA GLY A 262 -13.22 7.99 7.48
C GLY A 262 -12.10 8.77 8.18
N ASP A 263 -11.50 9.72 7.50
CA ASP A 263 -10.55 10.69 8.03
C ASP A 263 -11.12 11.45 9.25
N LEU A 264 -12.30 12.02 9.08
CA LEU A 264 -12.99 12.79 10.13
C LEU A 264 -13.40 11.90 11.31
N LEU A 265 -13.82 10.66 11.05
CA LEU A 265 -14.17 9.71 12.12
C LEU A 265 -12.95 9.39 13.00
N LEU A 266 -11.79 9.15 12.40
CA LEU A 266 -10.58 8.90 13.15
C LEU A 266 -10.11 10.15 13.90
N GLN A 267 -10.15 11.31 13.25
CA GLN A 267 -9.82 12.58 13.91
C GLN A 267 -10.71 12.82 15.14
N LEU A 268 -12.04 12.64 14.99
CA LEU A 268 -12.99 12.77 16.10
C LEU A 268 -12.70 11.76 17.23
N ALA A 269 -12.37 10.52 16.89
CA ALA A 269 -12.00 9.51 17.88
C ALA A 269 -10.76 9.94 18.69
N LEU A 270 -9.76 10.49 18.03
CA LEU A 270 -8.57 11.01 18.70
C LEU A 270 -8.83 12.25 19.55
N GLU A 271 -9.67 13.17 19.06
CA GLU A 271 -10.09 14.32 19.87
C GLU A 271 -10.78 13.89 21.18
N ILE A 272 -11.65 12.86 21.11
CA ILE A 272 -12.31 12.28 22.29
C ILE A 272 -11.30 11.64 23.23
N LEU A 273 -10.40 10.82 22.72
CA LEU A 273 -9.40 10.08 23.51
C LEU A 273 -8.36 11.02 24.16
N GLU A 274 -8.01 12.10 23.47
CA GLU A 274 -7.09 13.13 23.97
C GLU A 274 -7.78 14.15 24.90
N GLY A 275 -9.10 14.03 25.14
CA GLY A 275 -9.87 14.95 25.98
C GLY A 275 -10.04 16.35 25.38
N LYS A 276 -9.91 16.49 24.05
CA LYS A 276 -10.12 17.75 23.33
C LYS A 276 -11.61 18.07 23.18
N PRO A 277 -11.98 19.33 22.97
CA PRO A 277 -13.35 19.69 22.65
C PRO A 277 -13.80 19.07 21.31
N TYR A 278 -14.97 18.44 21.31
CA TYR A 278 -15.56 17.84 20.11
C TYR A 278 -17.05 18.16 19.99
N LYS A 279 -17.61 17.99 18.79
CA LYS A 279 -19.06 18.11 18.56
C LYS A 279 -19.73 16.75 18.81
N LYS A 280 -20.80 16.75 19.61
CA LYS A 280 -21.57 15.53 19.87
C LYS A 280 -22.29 15.03 18.62
N GLU A 281 -22.75 15.92 17.75
CA GLU A 281 -23.40 15.58 16.48
C GLU A 281 -22.74 16.35 15.35
N THR A 282 -22.38 15.63 14.28
CA THR A 282 -21.79 16.20 13.08
C THR A 282 -22.58 15.73 11.86
N LEU A 283 -23.19 16.70 11.17
CA LEU A 283 -23.82 16.45 9.88
C LEU A 283 -22.81 16.75 8.77
N LEU A 284 -22.59 15.76 7.92
CA LEU A 284 -21.72 15.86 6.76
C LEU A 284 -22.41 16.61 5.63
N THR A 285 -21.66 17.45 4.94
CA THR A 285 -22.15 18.18 3.77
C THR A 285 -22.32 17.23 2.59
N SER A 286 -23.43 17.31 1.93
CA SER A 286 -23.84 16.48 0.80
C SER A 286 -24.21 17.35 -0.40
N ALA A 287 -24.19 16.78 -1.60
CA ALA A 287 -24.52 17.50 -2.83
C ALA A 287 -25.21 16.61 -3.87
N LEU A 288 -26.16 17.19 -4.61
CA LEU A 288 -26.80 16.55 -5.74
C LEU A 288 -25.81 16.47 -6.93
N VAL A 289 -25.71 15.29 -7.52
CA VAL A 289 -24.95 15.02 -8.76
C VAL A 289 -25.93 14.92 -9.91
N THR A 290 -25.78 15.80 -10.87
CA THR A 290 -26.54 15.80 -12.12
C THR A 290 -25.58 15.73 -13.32
N HIS A 291 -26.10 15.53 -14.52
CA HIS A 291 -25.27 15.51 -15.72
C HIS A 291 -24.44 16.81 -15.89
N GLU A 292 -24.95 17.94 -15.41
CA GLU A 292 -24.30 19.25 -15.56
C GLU A 292 -23.03 19.37 -14.71
N ASN A 293 -22.99 18.75 -13.52
CA ASN A 293 -21.86 18.85 -12.60
C ASN A 293 -21.04 17.54 -12.47
N ALA A 294 -21.55 16.41 -12.95
CA ALA A 294 -20.92 15.11 -12.79
C ALA A 294 -19.48 15.06 -13.34
N ASN A 295 -19.23 15.70 -14.49
CA ASN A 295 -17.90 15.70 -15.09
C ASN A 295 -16.89 16.49 -14.25
N VAL A 296 -17.29 17.61 -13.67
CA VAL A 296 -16.43 18.42 -12.79
C VAL A 296 -16.15 17.66 -11.50
N LEU A 297 -17.18 17.09 -10.87
CA LEU A 297 -17.05 16.30 -9.67
C LEU A 297 -16.18 15.05 -9.87
N TYR A 298 -16.30 14.40 -11.05
CA TYR A 298 -15.44 13.27 -11.42
C TYR A 298 -13.97 13.68 -11.50
N LEU A 299 -13.66 14.78 -12.21
CA LEU A 299 -12.30 15.27 -12.35
C LEU A 299 -11.69 15.70 -11.00
N GLU A 300 -12.49 16.34 -10.14
CA GLU A 300 -12.07 16.71 -8.79
C GLU A 300 -11.77 15.46 -7.95
N SER A 301 -12.64 14.45 -7.99
CA SER A 301 -12.46 13.20 -7.25
C SER A 301 -11.22 12.43 -7.72
N GLU A 302 -10.99 12.37 -9.03
CA GLU A 302 -9.78 11.79 -9.64
C GLU A 302 -8.49 12.49 -9.15
N GLU A 303 -8.53 13.82 -9.09
CA GLU A 303 -7.37 14.59 -8.61
C GLU A 303 -7.11 14.35 -7.12
N VAL A 304 -8.16 14.22 -6.30
CA VAL A 304 -8.03 13.85 -4.87
C VAL A 304 -7.39 12.47 -4.73
N VAL A 305 -7.86 11.47 -5.49
CA VAL A 305 -7.28 10.11 -5.49
C VAL A 305 -5.82 10.14 -5.92
N ARG A 306 -5.49 10.86 -6.99
CA ARG A 306 -4.10 11.01 -7.45
C ARG A 306 -3.19 11.68 -6.42
N ARG A 307 -3.70 12.71 -5.72
CA ARG A 307 -2.95 13.38 -4.64
C ARG A 307 -2.72 12.44 -3.47
N SER A 308 -3.74 11.69 -3.06
CA SER A 308 -3.63 10.68 -2.00
C SER A 308 -2.58 9.63 -2.34
N GLN A 309 -2.64 9.03 -3.55
CA GLN A 309 -1.64 8.05 -4.01
C GLN A 309 -0.22 8.64 -4.10
N ARG A 310 -0.09 9.92 -4.47
CA ARG A 310 1.22 10.60 -4.49
C ARG A 310 1.76 10.80 -3.08
N LEU A 311 0.91 11.20 -2.13
CA LEU A 311 1.27 11.34 -0.72
C LEU A 311 1.71 10.00 -0.14
N GLU A 312 0.96 8.94 -0.38
CA GLU A 312 1.30 7.58 0.07
C GLU A 312 2.66 7.13 -0.47
N ARG A 313 2.92 7.32 -1.77
CA ARG A 313 4.24 7.02 -2.36
C ARG A 313 5.36 7.85 -1.74
N MET A 314 5.12 9.14 -1.51
CA MET A 314 6.12 10.01 -0.86
C MET A 314 6.41 9.57 0.56
N GLN A 315 5.39 9.12 1.30
CA GLN A 315 5.56 8.58 2.65
C GLN A 315 6.32 7.26 2.67
N LEU A 316 6.00 6.33 1.76
CA LEU A 316 6.75 5.08 1.62
C LEU A 316 8.24 5.37 1.35
N LEU A 317 8.52 6.32 0.47
CA LEU A 317 9.89 6.76 0.20
C LEU A 317 10.53 7.40 1.44
N ALA A 318 9.82 8.30 2.12
CA ALA A 318 10.32 8.95 3.34
C ALA A 318 10.59 7.95 4.46
N SER A 319 9.68 6.99 4.69
CA SER A 319 9.85 5.92 5.69
C SER A 319 11.04 5.01 5.36
N HIS A 320 11.24 4.71 4.07
CA HIS A 320 12.41 3.95 3.60
C HIS A 320 13.71 4.72 3.88
N TYR A 321 13.76 6.01 3.52
CA TYR A 321 14.93 6.86 3.80
C TYR A 321 15.19 7.02 5.30
N LEU A 322 14.16 7.16 6.12
CA LEU A 322 14.31 7.23 7.58
C LEU A 322 14.86 5.93 8.16
N LYS A 323 14.40 4.77 7.68
CA LYS A 323 14.97 3.47 8.07
C LYS A 323 16.42 3.34 7.64
N GLU A 324 16.75 3.77 6.44
CA GLU A 324 18.12 3.75 5.92
C GLU A 324 19.04 4.67 6.72
N LEU A 325 18.57 5.89 7.04
CA LEU A 325 19.28 6.82 7.91
C LEU A 325 19.47 6.27 9.32
N SER A 326 18.47 5.61 9.89
CA SER A 326 18.58 4.99 11.21
C SER A 326 19.57 3.83 11.21
N ALA A 327 19.56 3.01 10.16
CA ALA A 327 20.54 1.94 9.97
C ALA A 327 21.95 2.51 9.80
N GLN A 328 22.14 3.57 9.00
CA GLN A 328 23.41 4.26 8.86
C GLN A 328 23.90 4.85 10.19
N LYS A 329 23.02 5.50 10.97
CA LYS A 329 23.37 5.98 12.31
C LYS A 329 23.84 4.84 13.20
N THR A 330 23.14 3.71 13.20
CA THR A 330 23.52 2.54 13.99
C THR A 330 24.87 1.98 13.56
N ILE A 331 25.11 1.84 12.25
CA ILE A 331 26.40 1.40 11.70
C ILE A 331 27.50 2.38 12.08
N THR A 332 27.25 3.69 11.96
CA THR A 332 28.23 4.73 12.32
C THR A 332 28.58 4.67 13.81
N VAL A 333 27.58 4.53 14.68
CA VAL A 333 27.81 4.40 16.13
C VAL A 333 28.61 3.14 16.44
N LEU A 334 28.28 2.01 15.82
CA LEU A 334 29.03 0.76 15.97
C LEU A 334 30.47 0.90 15.45
N ALA A 335 30.67 1.52 14.28
CA ALA A 335 31.99 1.76 13.73
C ALA A 335 32.82 2.67 14.65
N CYS A 336 32.24 3.75 15.16
CA CYS A 336 32.90 4.60 16.16
C CYS A 336 33.26 3.82 17.42
N GLY A 337 32.37 2.96 17.90
CA GLY A 337 32.64 2.07 19.04
C GLY A 337 33.83 1.14 18.79
N VAL A 338 33.87 0.52 17.60
CA VAL A 338 35.01 -0.34 17.20
C VAL A 338 36.32 0.46 17.14
N ILE A 339 36.29 1.68 16.56
CA ILE A 339 37.47 2.54 16.51
C ILE A 339 37.96 2.88 17.92
N VAL A 340 37.06 3.22 18.83
CA VAL A 340 37.42 3.52 20.23
C VAL A 340 38.04 2.27 20.90
N LEU A 341 37.45 1.08 20.69
CA LEU A 341 38.01 -0.15 21.23
C LEU A 341 39.39 -0.46 20.66
N LEU A 342 39.61 -0.24 19.35
CA LEU A 342 40.93 -0.40 18.74
C LEU A 342 41.96 0.59 19.30
N LEU A 343 41.57 1.85 19.51
CA LEU A 343 42.44 2.84 20.14
C LEU A 343 42.81 2.44 21.58
N ILE A 344 41.83 1.95 22.35
CA ILE A 344 42.07 1.41 23.70
C ILE A 344 43.05 0.22 23.63
N ALA A 345 42.80 -0.73 22.69
CA ALA A 345 43.68 -1.87 22.51
C ALA A 345 45.12 -1.47 22.14
N ILE A 346 45.29 -0.46 21.26
CA ILE A 346 46.60 0.09 20.90
C ILE A 346 47.29 0.72 22.11
N VAL A 347 46.55 1.47 22.91
CA VAL A 347 47.09 2.08 24.16
C VAL A 347 47.50 1.00 25.14
N LEU A 348 46.64 -0.01 25.36
CA LEU A 348 46.93 -1.14 26.24
C LEU A 348 48.13 -1.96 25.75
N PHE A 349 48.21 -2.19 24.42
CA PHE A 349 49.36 -2.84 23.81
C PHE A 349 50.65 -2.03 23.98
N TYR A 350 50.59 -0.70 23.79
CA TYR A 350 51.72 0.17 24.02
C TYR A 350 52.17 0.15 25.48
N LEU A 351 51.22 0.24 26.43
CA LEU A 351 51.53 0.15 27.87
C LEU A 351 52.13 -1.21 28.23
N TYR A 352 51.57 -2.30 27.70
CA TYR A 352 52.11 -3.66 27.89
C TYR A 352 53.51 -3.78 27.31
N HIS A 353 53.72 -3.33 26.07
CA HIS A 353 55.06 -3.36 25.45
C HIS A 353 56.07 -2.53 26.22
N ARG A 354 55.69 -1.33 26.65
CA ARG A 354 56.52 -0.46 27.51
C ARG A 354 56.85 -1.14 28.84
N GLY A 355 55.87 -1.82 29.45
CA GLY A 355 56.10 -2.62 30.65
C GLY A 355 57.12 -3.75 30.42
N GLN A 356 56.98 -4.48 29.31
CA GLN A 356 57.91 -5.57 28.92
C GLN A 356 59.35 -5.05 28.66
N VAL A 357 59.44 -3.90 28.00
CA VAL A 357 60.75 -3.26 27.77
C VAL A 357 61.38 -2.83 29.10
N ASN A 358 60.61 -2.28 30.02
CA ASN A 358 61.13 -1.92 31.37
C ASN A 358 61.56 -3.15 32.16
N ILE A 359 60.78 -4.23 32.17
CA ILE A 359 61.10 -5.51 32.82
C ILE A 359 62.37 -6.12 32.20
N ARG A 360 62.53 -6.09 30.88
CA ARG A 360 63.77 -6.52 30.23
C ARG A 360 64.97 -5.66 30.62
N ARG A 361 64.76 -4.32 30.68
CA ARG A 361 65.80 -3.37 31.08
C ARG A 361 66.24 -3.61 32.54
N GLU A 362 65.28 -3.85 33.46
CA GLU A 362 65.56 -4.22 34.82
C GLU A 362 66.28 -5.58 34.96
N ARG A 363 65.89 -6.60 34.17
CA ARG A 363 66.59 -7.89 34.13
C ARG A 363 68.00 -7.76 33.62
N VAL A 364 68.19 -6.95 32.53
CA VAL A 364 69.52 -6.68 32.00
C VAL A 364 70.36 -5.91 33.01
N LEU A 365 69.80 -4.89 33.67
CA LEU A 365 70.46 -4.15 34.73
C LEU A 365 70.79 -5.05 35.94
N ASN A 366 69.85 -5.90 36.39
CA ASN A 366 70.09 -6.85 37.46
C ASN A 366 71.11 -7.92 37.09
N ASN A 367 71.11 -8.44 35.85
CA ASN A 367 72.11 -9.35 35.39
C ASN A 367 73.49 -8.69 35.22
N LEU A 368 73.56 -7.42 34.81
CA LEU A 368 74.80 -6.63 34.77
C LEU A 368 75.34 -6.31 36.17
N TRP A 369 74.44 -6.21 37.20
CA TRP A 369 74.82 -5.87 38.55
C TRP A 369 75.15 -7.13 39.41
N ASN A 370 74.75 -8.35 38.99
CA ASN A 370 75.04 -9.60 39.65
C ASN A 370 76.20 -10.39 39.02
N MET A 371 77.14 -9.74 38.35
CA MET A 371 78.33 -10.36 37.80
C MET A 371 79.48 -10.52 38.85
N ASP A 372 79.13 -10.67 40.12
CA ASP A 372 80.07 -11.16 41.15
C ASP A 372 79.38 -12.30 41.92
N ASN A 373 79.52 -13.50 41.39
CA ASN A 373 79.61 -14.80 42.03
C ASN A 373 79.19 -15.93 41.08
N SER A 374 80.16 -16.53 40.47
CA SER A 374 80.11 -17.87 39.85
C SER A 374 80.24 -18.94 40.93
N PRO A 375 80.20 -20.28 40.72
CA PRO A 375 79.87 -21.01 39.48
C PRO A 375 79.01 -22.29 39.67
N ASP A 376 78.69 -22.87 38.54
CA ASP A 376 78.65 -24.32 38.20
C ASP A 376 77.33 -25.10 38.21
N PRO A 377 77.29 -26.27 37.55
CA PRO A 377 76.73 -26.38 36.20
C PRO A 377 75.61 -27.47 36.11
N PRO A 378 75.40 -28.16 34.98
CA PRO A 378 74.05 -28.41 34.41
C PRO A 378 73.51 -29.82 34.77
N THR A 379 72.22 -30.01 34.66
CA THR A 379 71.64 -31.34 34.46
C THR A 379 70.43 -31.31 33.54
N CYS A 380 70.58 -32.03 32.47
CA CYS A 380 69.49 -32.55 31.65
C CYS A 380 68.52 -33.34 32.47
N ILE A 381 67.29 -33.40 32.06
CA ILE A 381 66.50 -34.66 31.95
C ILE A 381 65.06 -34.29 31.51
N SER A 382 64.73 -34.72 30.31
CA SER A 382 63.70 -35.60 29.79
C SER A 382 62.24 -35.22 29.93
N ALA A 383 61.59 -35.27 28.76
CA ALA A 383 60.13 -35.48 28.60
C ALA A 383 59.66 -36.84 29.14
N PRO A 384 58.43 -36.98 29.43
CA PRO A 384 57.67 -38.07 28.83
C PRO A 384 56.32 -37.61 28.31
N GLU A 385 55.99 -37.94 27.07
CA GLU A 385 55.22 -39.13 26.65
C GLU A 385 53.76 -39.18 27.04
N ALA A 386 53.01 -39.41 26.03
CA ALA A 386 51.62 -39.62 25.79
C ALA A 386 50.95 -40.74 26.64
N SER A 387 49.65 -40.61 26.87
CA SER A 387 48.72 -41.75 27.00
C SER A 387 47.32 -41.29 26.70
N SER A 388 46.80 -41.58 25.56
CA SER A 388 45.89 -42.69 25.18
C SER A 388 44.42 -42.47 25.59
N ALA A 389 43.65 -42.55 24.55
CA ALA A 389 42.18 -42.57 24.41
C ALA A 389 41.49 -43.74 25.18
N PRO A 390 40.14 -43.80 25.21
CA PRO A 390 39.49 -44.50 24.13
C PRO A 390 38.12 -43.94 23.65
N ALA A 391 37.80 -44.41 22.47
CA ALA A 391 36.61 -44.23 21.67
C ALA A 391 35.36 -44.94 22.23
N LYS A 392 34.18 -44.49 21.75
CA LYS A 392 33.08 -45.30 21.21
C LYS A 392 31.91 -44.33 20.86
N GLN A 393 31.44 -44.37 19.75
CA GLN A 393 30.53 -45.07 18.81
C GLN A 393 29.41 -44.12 18.39
N VAL A 394 29.40 -43.71 17.16
CA VAL A 394 28.53 -44.05 16.01
C VAL A 394 27.04 -44.23 16.29
N ILE A 395 26.22 -43.37 15.71
CA ILE A 395 25.03 -43.72 14.93
C ILE A 395 24.78 -42.66 13.84
N GLU A 396 24.51 -43.17 12.66
CA GLU A 396 24.20 -42.50 11.38
C GLU A 396 22.93 -41.65 11.40
N GLY A 397 22.88 -40.68 10.51
CA GLY A 397 21.66 -40.00 10.15
C GLY A 397 21.85 -38.81 9.20
N THR A 398 22.19 -39.08 7.96
CA THR A 398 21.79 -38.43 6.68
C THR A 398 21.52 -36.92 6.58
N LEU A 399 22.45 -36.24 5.84
CA LEU A 399 22.25 -35.26 4.75
C LEU A 399 21.81 -33.83 5.03
N PRO A 400 22.07 -32.88 4.10
CA PRO A 400 23.22 -31.97 4.21
C PRO A 400 22.75 -30.53 4.41
N SER A 401 23.41 -29.80 5.25
CA SER A 401 23.24 -28.36 5.38
C SER A 401 24.19 -27.67 4.39
N GLU A 402 23.63 -26.91 3.50
CA GLU A 402 24.32 -25.89 2.73
C GLU A 402 24.99 -24.90 3.69
N THR A 403 26.31 -24.81 3.56
CA THR A 403 27.09 -23.79 4.24
C THR A 403 27.11 -22.54 3.38
N ASP A 404 26.49 -21.47 3.89
CA ASP A 404 26.67 -20.12 3.40
C ASP A 404 28.11 -19.66 3.67
N GLU A 405 28.93 -19.61 2.64
CA GLU A 405 30.17 -18.84 2.62
C GLU A 405 29.89 -17.44 2.00
N PRO A 406 30.46 -16.36 2.55
CA PRO A 406 30.22 -15.02 2.06
C PRO A 406 30.87 -14.81 0.66
N PRO A 407 30.23 -14.03 -0.24
CA PRO A 407 30.73 -13.82 -1.59
C PRO A 407 31.90 -12.81 -1.59
N GLY A 408 33.12 -13.31 -1.53
CA GLY A 408 34.30 -12.42 -1.52
C GLY A 408 35.62 -12.96 -2.02
N SER A 409 35.77 -14.24 -2.37
CA SER A 409 37.10 -14.78 -2.65
C SER A 409 37.23 -15.81 -3.79
N LYS A 410 36.39 -15.77 -4.85
CA LYS A 410 36.57 -16.65 -6.02
C LYS A 410 36.48 -15.90 -7.34
N LEU A 411 37.41 -14.96 -7.57
CA LEU A 411 37.61 -14.39 -8.91
C LEU A 411 38.72 -15.13 -9.71
N SER A 412 39.30 -16.21 -9.18
CA SER A 412 40.36 -16.95 -9.87
C SER A 412 39.88 -18.12 -10.72
N ASP A 413 38.65 -18.61 -10.54
CA ASP A 413 38.04 -19.62 -11.40
C ASP A 413 36.76 -19.04 -12.05
N ALA A 414 36.96 -18.16 -13.02
CA ALA A 414 35.85 -17.62 -13.79
C ALA A 414 35.11 -18.76 -14.46
N SER A 415 33.83 -18.94 -14.11
CA SER A 415 32.93 -19.90 -14.72
C SER A 415 33.12 -19.92 -16.25
N PRO A 416 33.17 -21.08 -16.93
CA PRO A 416 33.26 -21.14 -18.39
C PRO A 416 32.29 -20.21 -19.10
N PHE A 417 31.15 -19.96 -18.49
CA PHE A 417 30.15 -19.04 -18.97
C PHE A 417 30.61 -17.55 -18.96
N ILE A 418 31.29 -17.09 -17.91
CA ILE A 418 31.79 -15.69 -17.85
C ILE A 418 32.97 -15.50 -18.81
N ASN A 419 33.80 -16.51 -19.01
CA ASN A 419 34.86 -16.43 -19.98
C ASN A 419 34.30 -16.31 -21.41
N LEU A 420 33.27 -17.12 -21.74
CA LEU A 420 32.57 -17.00 -23.02
C LEU A 420 31.90 -15.62 -23.18
N PHE A 421 31.23 -15.12 -22.15
CA PHE A 421 30.61 -13.80 -22.19
C PHE A 421 31.63 -12.70 -22.45
N ARG A 422 32.78 -12.76 -21.80
CA ARG A 422 33.89 -11.82 -22.00
C ARG A 422 34.41 -11.88 -23.43
N GLU A 423 34.65 -13.10 -23.97
CA GLU A 423 35.12 -13.30 -25.35
C GLU A 423 34.15 -12.71 -26.38
N VAL A 424 32.83 -12.93 -26.19
CA VAL A 424 31.78 -12.38 -27.07
C VAL A 424 31.75 -10.86 -26.99
N VAL A 425 31.87 -10.29 -25.80
CA VAL A 425 31.95 -8.85 -25.60
C VAL A 425 33.20 -8.26 -26.24
N GLU A 426 34.36 -8.88 -26.06
CA GLU A 426 35.62 -8.39 -26.66
C GLU A 426 35.60 -8.43 -28.19
N ARG A 427 35.02 -9.49 -28.79
CA ARG A 427 34.89 -9.67 -30.25
C ARG A 427 34.00 -8.54 -30.87
N ASN A 428 32.96 -8.16 -30.17
CA ASN A 428 31.96 -7.22 -30.67
C ASN A 428 32.09 -5.81 -30.09
N MET A 429 33.14 -5.50 -29.33
CA MET A 429 33.27 -4.30 -28.52
C MET A 429 33.18 -2.99 -29.28
N SER A 430 33.69 -2.96 -30.52
CA SER A 430 33.71 -1.77 -31.39
C SER A 430 32.35 -1.48 -32.05
N ASN A 431 31.40 -2.41 -32.02
CA ASN A 431 30.09 -2.21 -32.62
C ASN A 431 29.20 -1.34 -31.71
N SER A 432 28.91 -0.10 -32.15
CA SER A 432 28.08 0.85 -31.39
C SER A 432 26.61 0.43 -31.28
N GLU A 433 26.12 -0.40 -32.20
CA GLU A 433 24.74 -0.88 -32.28
C GLU A 433 24.54 -2.21 -31.52
N LEU A 434 25.59 -2.76 -30.91
CA LEU A 434 25.54 -4.02 -30.18
C LEU A 434 24.50 -4.00 -29.06
N SER A 435 23.44 -4.76 -29.24
CA SER A 435 22.36 -4.93 -28.26
C SER A 435 22.59 -6.14 -27.32
N VAL A 436 21.82 -6.21 -26.26
CA VAL A 436 21.82 -7.37 -25.35
C VAL A 436 21.27 -8.62 -26.05
N GLU A 437 20.38 -8.41 -27.01
CA GLU A 437 19.81 -9.44 -27.85
C GLU A 437 20.88 -10.09 -28.72
N ASP A 438 21.78 -9.31 -29.30
CA ASP A 438 22.90 -9.80 -30.12
C ASP A 438 23.89 -10.58 -29.25
N LEU A 439 24.24 -10.07 -28.06
CA LEU A 439 25.08 -10.79 -27.12
C LEU A 439 24.43 -12.12 -26.68
N ALA A 440 23.13 -12.14 -26.48
CA ALA A 440 22.41 -13.36 -26.11
C ALA A 440 22.39 -14.37 -27.27
N ALA A 441 22.18 -13.90 -28.49
CA ALA A 441 22.20 -14.72 -29.71
C ALA A 441 23.59 -15.35 -29.94
N ASP A 442 24.67 -14.58 -29.83
CA ASP A 442 26.05 -15.06 -29.96
C ASP A 442 26.42 -16.12 -28.90
N MET A 443 25.72 -16.13 -27.77
CA MET A 443 25.89 -17.12 -26.70
C MET A 443 24.85 -18.25 -26.76
N ASN A 444 24.01 -18.34 -27.79
CA ASN A 444 22.89 -19.27 -27.91
C ASN A 444 21.93 -19.25 -26.70
N LEU A 445 21.63 -18.06 -26.19
CA LEU A 445 20.73 -17.84 -25.06
C LEU A 445 19.59 -16.86 -25.43
N SER A 446 18.47 -16.95 -24.71
CA SER A 446 17.51 -15.87 -24.73
C SER A 446 18.01 -14.67 -23.91
N ARG A 447 17.56 -13.46 -24.26
CA ARG A 447 17.85 -12.22 -23.52
C ARG A 447 17.61 -12.38 -22.00
N VAL A 448 16.50 -13.05 -21.62
CA VAL A 448 16.14 -13.26 -20.22
C VAL A 448 17.13 -14.21 -19.53
N GLN A 449 17.55 -15.27 -20.22
CA GLN A 449 18.52 -16.21 -19.68
C GLN A 449 19.90 -15.57 -19.52
N LEU A 450 20.35 -14.79 -20.50
CA LEU A 450 21.61 -14.04 -20.41
C LEU A 450 21.57 -13.08 -19.22
N TYR A 451 20.49 -12.27 -19.12
CA TYR A 451 20.32 -11.31 -18.03
C TYR A 451 20.37 -11.98 -16.66
N ARG A 452 19.61 -13.07 -16.46
CA ARG A 452 19.55 -13.80 -15.18
C ARG A 452 20.89 -14.41 -14.82
N LYS A 453 21.58 -15.08 -15.77
CA LYS A 453 22.88 -15.73 -15.52
C LYS A 453 23.98 -14.69 -15.22
N VAL A 454 24.08 -13.65 -16.03
CA VAL A 454 25.06 -12.57 -15.83
C VAL A 454 24.82 -11.89 -14.48
N LYS A 455 23.57 -11.52 -14.18
CA LYS A 455 23.24 -10.85 -12.93
C LYS A 455 23.46 -11.75 -11.70
N ALA A 456 23.18 -13.05 -11.81
CA ALA A 456 23.42 -14.00 -10.72
C ALA A 456 24.92 -14.18 -10.41
N ILE A 457 25.80 -14.13 -11.42
CA ILE A 457 27.25 -14.35 -11.25
C ILE A 457 27.97 -13.04 -10.89
N THR A 458 27.59 -11.92 -11.52
CA THR A 458 28.35 -10.66 -11.45
C THR A 458 27.67 -9.56 -10.62
N GLY A 459 26.39 -9.74 -10.26
CA GLY A 459 25.56 -8.72 -9.62
C GLY A 459 25.11 -7.58 -10.54
N SER A 460 25.68 -7.47 -11.74
CA SER A 460 25.46 -6.38 -12.71
C SER A 460 24.67 -6.86 -13.92
N SER A 461 24.03 -5.92 -14.61
CA SER A 461 23.35 -6.23 -15.87
C SER A 461 24.36 -6.40 -17.02
N PRO A 462 24.02 -7.18 -18.08
CA PRO A 462 24.89 -7.30 -19.27
C PRO A 462 25.25 -5.95 -19.89
N VAL A 463 24.31 -4.99 -19.90
CA VAL A 463 24.55 -3.62 -20.41
C VAL A 463 25.61 -2.88 -19.61
N GLU A 464 25.53 -2.99 -18.29
CA GLU A 464 26.50 -2.35 -17.39
C GLU A 464 27.88 -2.96 -17.55
N LEU A 465 27.96 -4.29 -17.72
CA LEU A 465 29.23 -4.97 -17.95
C LEU A 465 29.85 -4.60 -19.29
N LEU A 466 29.05 -4.56 -20.36
CA LEU A 466 29.48 -4.12 -21.68
C LEU A 466 30.02 -2.68 -21.61
N ARG A 467 29.27 -1.77 -21.00
CA ARG A 467 29.69 -0.38 -20.83
C ARG A 467 31.00 -0.29 -20.03
N THR A 468 31.11 -1.07 -18.98
CA THR A 468 32.30 -1.14 -18.14
C THR A 468 33.52 -1.66 -18.90
N ALA A 469 33.35 -2.72 -19.71
CA ALA A 469 34.40 -3.27 -20.57
C ALA A 469 34.88 -2.23 -21.59
N ARG A 470 33.96 -1.54 -22.26
CA ARG A 470 34.27 -0.45 -23.20
C ARG A 470 35.06 0.68 -22.56
N LEU A 471 34.67 1.12 -21.36
CA LEU A 471 35.37 2.18 -20.61
C LEU A 471 36.77 1.73 -20.19
N ASN A 472 36.95 0.51 -19.71
CA ASN A 472 38.25 -0.04 -19.35
C ASN A 472 39.17 -0.13 -20.57
N ARG A 473 38.65 -0.61 -21.71
CA ARG A 473 39.42 -0.67 -22.95
C ARG A 473 39.78 0.72 -23.44
N GLY A 474 38.87 1.69 -23.31
CA GLY A 474 39.11 3.10 -23.62
C GLY A 474 40.23 3.68 -22.76
N TYR A 475 40.25 3.38 -21.49
CA TYR A 475 41.33 3.79 -20.56
C TYR A 475 42.69 3.24 -21.03
N GLN A 476 42.75 1.94 -21.38
CA GLN A 476 43.98 1.32 -21.90
C GLN A 476 44.45 1.96 -23.21
N LEU A 477 43.51 2.19 -24.14
CA LEU A 477 43.88 2.84 -25.43
C LEU A 477 44.39 4.28 -25.24
N LEU A 478 43.85 5.03 -24.28
CA LEU A 478 44.37 6.36 -23.94
C LEU A 478 45.77 6.33 -23.37
N LEU A 479 46.15 5.26 -22.67
CA LEU A 479 47.50 5.07 -22.13
C LEU A 479 48.51 4.57 -23.15
N THR A 480 48.10 3.71 -24.08
CA THR A 480 49.01 2.93 -24.95
C THR A 480 49.06 3.44 -26.39
N THR A 481 48.21 4.39 -26.77
CA THR A 481 48.15 4.89 -28.16
C THR A 481 48.05 6.42 -28.19
N ASP A 482 48.38 7.03 -29.33
CA ASP A 482 48.28 8.48 -29.54
C ASP A 482 46.88 8.91 -30.08
N LYS A 483 45.90 8.02 -30.07
CA LYS A 483 44.54 8.32 -30.55
C LYS A 483 43.89 9.43 -29.74
N THR A 484 43.13 10.28 -30.42
CA THR A 484 42.33 11.31 -29.77
C THR A 484 41.21 10.69 -28.92
N VAL A 485 40.67 11.45 -27.98
CA VAL A 485 39.53 10.98 -27.13
C VAL A 485 38.33 10.57 -27.99
N SER A 486 38.08 11.27 -29.10
CA SER A 486 36.99 10.93 -30.02
C SER A 486 37.26 9.64 -30.76
N GLU A 487 38.46 9.41 -31.27
CA GLU A 487 38.84 8.16 -31.92
C GLU A 487 38.78 6.98 -30.96
N VAL A 488 39.20 7.15 -29.71
CA VAL A 488 39.09 6.12 -28.69
C VAL A 488 37.62 5.81 -28.38
N ALA A 489 36.78 6.85 -28.24
CA ALA A 489 35.36 6.65 -27.99
C ALA A 489 34.69 5.78 -29.08
N TYR A 490 34.95 6.08 -30.34
CA TYR A 490 34.42 5.28 -31.46
C TYR A 490 35.05 3.89 -31.52
N ALA A 491 36.35 3.76 -31.30
CA ALA A 491 37.05 2.47 -31.31
C ALA A 491 36.52 1.49 -30.25
N VAL A 492 35.99 1.98 -29.14
CA VAL A 492 35.39 1.16 -28.09
C VAL A 492 33.88 1.08 -28.14
N GLY A 493 33.26 1.51 -29.27
CA GLY A 493 31.84 1.32 -29.54
C GLY A 493 30.89 2.31 -28.87
N PHE A 494 31.35 3.52 -28.52
CA PHE A 494 30.45 4.62 -28.17
C PHE A 494 30.03 5.38 -29.42
N SER A 495 28.73 5.62 -29.57
CA SER A 495 28.18 6.41 -30.70
C SER A 495 28.44 7.91 -30.58
N ALA A 496 28.74 8.42 -29.37
CA ALA A 496 28.99 9.83 -29.11
C ALA A 496 30.17 10.04 -28.14
N PRO A 497 31.23 10.75 -28.52
CA PRO A 497 32.36 11.05 -27.66
C PRO A 497 32.00 11.81 -26.36
N ALA A 498 30.97 12.67 -26.41
CA ALA A 498 30.47 13.39 -25.24
C ALA A 498 29.91 12.42 -24.18
N TYR A 499 29.16 11.39 -24.61
CA TYR A 499 28.63 10.36 -23.70
C TYR A 499 29.75 9.48 -23.12
N PHE A 500 30.74 9.10 -23.96
CA PHE A 500 31.94 8.42 -23.49
C PHE A 500 32.64 9.22 -22.38
N THR A 501 32.89 10.52 -22.61
CA THR A 501 33.57 11.40 -21.66
C THR A 501 32.83 11.45 -20.32
N LYS A 502 31.50 11.56 -20.36
CA LYS A 502 30.65 11.54 -19.17
C LYS A 502 30.80 10.23 -18.40
N CYS A 503 30.55 9.08 -19.05
CA CYS A 503 30.65 7.77 -18.44
C CYS A 503 32.06 7.45 -17.93
N PHE A 504 33.08 7.94 -18.62
CA PHE A 504 34.47 7.76 -18.24
C PHE A 504 34.79 8.52 -16.95
N LYS A 505 34.36 9.81 -16.87
CA LYS A 505 34.52 10.62 -15.67
C LYS A 505 33.75 10.03 -14.49
N ASP A 506 32.51 9.57 -14.73
CA ASP A 506 31.67 8.93 -13.71
C ASP A 506 32.35 7.67 -13.13
N LYS A 507 33.09 6.93 -13.94
CA LYS A 507 33.74 5.68 -13.54
C LYS A 507 35.12 5.88 -12.92
N PHE A 508 35.97 6.70 -13.53
CA PHE A 508 37.39 6.84 -13.16
C PHE A 508 37.69 8.11 -12.36
N GLY A 509 36.71 9.01 -12.19
CA GLY A 509 36.88 10.26 -11.47
C GLY A 509 37.70 11.33 -12.21
N ILE A 510 38.24 11.01 -13.40
CA ILE A 510 39.06 11.93 -14.23
C ILE A 510 38.51 11.96 -15.65
N VAL A 511 38.71 13.05 -16.36
CA VAL A 511 38.32 13.15 -17.77
C VAL A 511 39.31 12.43 -18.67
N PRO A 512 38.89 11.85 -19.81
CA PRO A 512 39.77 11.06 -20.70
C PRO A 512 41.01 11.80 -21.16
N GLY A 513 40.92 13.11 -21.36
CA GLY A 513 42.05 13.96 -21.79
C GLY A 513 43.16 14.12 -20.74
N GLU A 514 42.88 13.88 -19.46
CA GLU A 514 43.85 13.99 -18.38
C GLU A 514 44.60 12.69 -18.09
N VAL A 515 44.22 11.56 -18.71
CA VAL A 515 44.80 10.24 -18.41
C VAL A 515 46.32 10.24 -18.69
N ARG A 516 46.73 10.82 -19.79
CA ARG A 516 48.16 10.86 -20.18
C ARG A 516 49.00 11.76 -19.29
N SER A 517 48.45 12.90 -18.87
CA SER A 517 49.17 13.85 -18.03
C SER A 517 49.41 13.38 -16.59
N LYS A 518 48.53 12.48 -16.07
CA LYS A 518 48.66 11.94 -14.70
C LYS A 518 49.59 10.73 -14.59
N VAL A 519 49.97 10.11 -15.68
CA VAL A 519 50.91 8.96 -15.69
C VAL A 519 52.34 9.43 -15.92
N SER A 520 52.52 10.66 -16.44
CA SER A 520 53.85 11.28 -16.67
C SER A 520 54.35 12.15 -15.50
N ALA A 521 53.54 12.29 -14.42
CA ALA A 521 53.86 12.95 -13.17
C ALA A 521 53.99 11.91 -12.02
#